data_1c7238c62c2b732f469f55babc527890
#
_entry.id   1c7238c62c2b732f469f55babc527890
#
_cell.length_a   1.000
_cell.length_b   1.000
_cell.length_c   1.000
_cell.angle_alpha   90.00
_cell.angle_beta   90.00
_cell.angle_gamma   90.00
#
_symmetry.space_group_name_H-M   'P 1'
#
loop_
_entity.id
_entity.type
_entity.pdbx_description
1 polymer ?
#
loop_
_entity_poly.entity_id
_entity_poly.type
_entity_poly.pdbx_seq_one_letter_code
_entity_poly.pdbx_strand_id
1 'polypeptide(L)'
;MKKAVITGATGSIGHALIDKLLREGVDVTVLYHKGSPRISTIPDGEHIKKIPCSLDEMKSLIPNENDYDVFYHLAWAGTTGATRDDADLQLKNIEYALDAVELAKKMGCRKFIGTGSQAEYGLSDKPLTPDTPTFPFTGYGMAKLAAGQLTKLKCRKLGIDFSWVRILSVYGKYDPEKSVIKSAIDKFTHNERAGFSKGEQLWDFLNAKDAANALYLIGCDSEHNESVYCLGSGKSAPLREYIETIHKLCKSRSEIDFGAVPYSKNQVMFLQADISALTNDTGFIPTIGFEDGIKELLD
;
A
#
# COMPACT_ATOMS: atom_id res chain seq x y z
N MET A 1 -1.97 -13.01 -16.85
CA MET A 1 -0.74 -12.24 -16.58
C MET A 1 0.45 -13.19 -16.50
N LYS A 2 1.53 -12.90 -17.23
CA LYS A 2 2.76 -13.72 -17.27
C LYS A 2 3.98 -12.97 -16.75
N LYS A 3 4.08 -11.67 -17.01
CA LYS A 3 5.20 -10.82 -16.58
C LYS A 3 4.70 -9.54 -15.92
N ALA A 4 5.26 -9.19 -14.78
CA ALA A 4 4.91 -7.98 -14.03
C ALA A 4 6.14 -7.15 -13.67
N VAL A 5 5.96 -5.83 -13.59
CA VAL A 5 6.97 -4.88 -13.10
C VAL A 5 6.48 -4.28 -11.78
N ILE A 6 7.33 -4.17 -10.78
CA ILE A 6 7.00 -3.61 -9.47
C ILE A 6 8.00 -2.54 -9.08
N THR A 7 7.52 -1.36 -8.70
CA THR A 7 8.26 -0.39 -7.90
C THR A 7 7.79 -0.45 -6.43
N GLY A 8 8.64 -0.11 -5.46
CA GLY A 8 8.27 -0.18 -4.04
C GLY A 8 8.22 -1.60 -3.46
N ALA A 9 8.91 -2.52 -4.09
CA ALA A 9 8.96 -3.95 -3.77
C ALA A 9 9.42 -4.27 -2.33
N THR A 10 10.22 -3.41 -1.71
CA THR A 10 10.79 -3.62 -0.36
C THR A 10 9.88 -3.20 0.80
N GLY A 11 8.67 -2.74 0.53
CA GLY A 11 7.63 -2.49 1.52
C GLY A 11 6.78 -3.74 1.78
N SER A 12 5.95 -3.71 2.83
CA SER A 12 5.07 -4.83 3.22
C SER A 12 4.21 -5.35 2.06
N ILE A 13 3.50 -4.46 1.40
CA ILE A 13 2.63 -4.82 0.26
C ILE A 13 3.47 -5.32 -0.93
N GLY A 14 4.61 -4.67 -1.20
CA GLY A 14 5.49 -5.05 -2.32
C GLY A 14 6.05 -6.46 -2.16
N HIS A 15 6.52 -6.83 -0.97
CA HIS A 15 6.96 -8.19 -0.66
C HIS A 15 5.83 -9.21 -0.83
N ALA A 16 4.68 -8.94 -0.22
CA ALA A 16 3.54 -9.84 -0.32
C ALA A 16 3.07 -10.01 -1.77
N LEU A 17 3.14 -8.94 -2.59
CA LEU A 17 2.79 -9.00 -4.01
C LEU A 17 3.80 -9.83 -4.81
N ILE A 18 5.10 -9.72 -4.55
CA ILE A 18 6.11 -10.59 -5.16
C ILE A 18 5.81 -12.05 -4.85
N ASP A 19 5.59 -12.38 -3.57
CA ASP A 19 5.27 -13.75 -3.15
C ASP A 19 4.01 -14.28 -3.84
N LYS A 20 2.98 -13.45 -3.95
CA LYS A 20 1.74 -13.82 -4.65
C LYS A 20 1.98 -14.06 -6.13
N LEU A 21 2.66 -13.15 -6.82
CA LEU A 21 2.94 -13.26 -8.25
C LEU A 21 3.76 -14.51 -8.58
N LEU A 22 4.79 -14.79 -7.79
CA LEU A 22 5.62 -15.99 -7.99
C LEU A 22 4.84 -17.30 -7.78
N ARG A 23 3.95 -17.36 -6.77
CA ARG A 23 3.06 -18.52 -6.56
C ARG A 23 2.09 -18.75 -7.72
N GLU A 24 1.72 -17.69 -8.41
CA GLU A 24 0.87 -17.73 -9.61
C GLU A 24 1.66 -17.94 -10.92
N GLY A 25 2.97 -18.20 -10.83
CA GLY A 25 3.84 -18.46 -11.98
C GLY A 25 4.12 -17.23 -12.85
N VAL A 26 4.08 -16.03 -12.25
CA VAL A 26 4.35 -14.76 -12.95
C VAL A 26 5.81 -14.36 -12.77
N ASP A 27 6.50 -14.05 -13.85
CA ASP A 27 7.85 -13.48 -13.82
C ASP A 27 7.79 -12.03 -13.33
N VAL A 28 8.65 -11.69 -12.36
CA VAL A 28 8.62 -10.39 -11.69
C VAL A 28 9.90 -9.61 -11.96
N THR A 29 9.77 -8.41 -12.50
CA THR A 29 10.87 -7.43 -12.55
C THR A 29 10.69 -6.39 -11.45
N VAL A 30 11.66 -6.31 -10.56
CA VAL A 30 11.69 -5.35 -9.44
C VAL A 30 12.56 -4.16 -9.82
N LEU A 31 11.96 -2.97 -9.86
CA LEU A 31 12.69 -1.70 -9.94
C LEU A 31 12.93 -1.19 -8.52
N TYR A 32 14.18 -1.05 -8.12
CA TYR A 32 14.53 -0.71 -6.75
C TYR A 32 15.50 0.47 -6.64
N HIS A 33 15.36 1.25 -5.57
CA HIS A 33 16.30 2.33 -5.26
C HIS A 33 17.69 1.78 -4.97
N LYS A 34 18.73 2.27 -5.67
CA LYS A 34 20.12 1.81 -5.58
C LYS A 34 20.68 1.75 -4.15
N GLY A 35 20.27 2.68 -3.30
CA GLY A 35 20.70 2.74 -1.89
C GLY A 35 19.77 2.01 -0.91
N SER A 36 18.82 1.19 -1.37
CA SER A 36 17.88 0.50 -0.47
C SER A 36 18.58 -0.57 0.35
N PRO A 37 18.67 -0.46 1.69
CA PRO A 37 19.27 -1.49 2.54
C PRO A 37 18.43 -2.78 2.57
N ARG A 38 17.15 -2.68 2.16
CA ARG A 38 16.20 -3.81 2.17
C ARG A 38 16.15 -4.61 0.88
N ILE A 39 16.97 -4.29 -0.13
CA ILE A 39 16.98 -5.05 -1.39
C ILE A 39 17.37 -6.53 -1.17
N SER A 40 18.20 -6.81 -0.18
CA SER A 40 18.57 -8.17 0.21
C SER A 40 17.41 -9.02 0.74
N THR A 41 16.29 -8.39 1.12
CA THR A 41 15.10 -9.11 1.56
C THR A 41 14.25 -9.62 0.40
N ILE A 42 14.46 -9.11 -0.81
CA ILE A 42 13.82 -9.63 -2.03
C ILE A 42 14.54 -10.92 -2.44
N PRO A 43 13.81 -12.04 -2.61
CA PRO A 43 14.44 -13.31 -2.97
C PRO A 43 15.17 -13.23 -4.32
N ASP A 44 16.18 -14.08 -4.49
CA ASP A 44 16.78 -14.37 -5.78
C ASP A 44 16.11 -15.59 -6.41
N GLY A 45 16.03 -15.65 -7.73
CA GLY A 45 15.42 -16.78 -8.42
C GLY A 45 15.31 -16.56 -9.91
N GLU A 46 15.02 -17.61 -10.64
CA GLU A 46 14.89 -17.61 -12.10
C GLU A 46 13.74 -16.69 -12.57
N HIS A 47 12.68 -16.59 -11.75
CA HIS A 47 11.48 -15.79 -12.04
C HIS A 47 11.53 -14.37 -11.45
N ILE A 48 12.69 -13.93 -10.92
CA ILE A 48 12.85 -12.57 -10.37
C ILE A 48 14.05 -11.89 -11.02
N LYS A 49 13.78 -10.74 -11.63
CA LYS A 49 14.81 -9.82 -12.14
C LYS A 49 14.85 -8.56 -11.30
N LYS A 50 16.00 -8.18 -10.81
CA LYS A 50 16.23 -6.97 -10.02
C LYS A 50 16.96 -5.93 -10.86
N ILE A 51 16.35 -4.76 -11.07
CA ILE A 51 16.94 -3.66 -11.84
C ILE A 51 17.10 -2.45 -10.93
N PRO A 52 18.33 -1.95 -10.70
CA PRO A 52 18.53 -0.71 -9.97
C PRO A 52 18.00 0.46 -10.77
N CYS A 53 16.92 1.08 -10.25
CA CYS A 53 16.26 2.22 -10.86
C CYS A 53 15.53 2.99 -9.76
N SER A 54 16.05 4.14 -9.36
CA SER A 54 15.40 5.06 -8.43
C SER A 54 14.25 5.80 -9.12
N LEU A 55 13.34 6.42 -8.36
CA LEU A 55 12.15 7.07 -8.92
C LEU A 55 12.49 8.15 -9.96
N ASP A 56 13.54 8.92 -9.72
CA ASP A 56 14.06 9.97 -10.61
C ASP A 56 14.77 9.45 -11.87
N GLU A 57 15.11 8.15 -11.90
CA GLU A 57 15.77 7.51 -13.02
C GLU A 57 14.80 6.83 -14.00
N MET A 58 13.51 6.63 -13.61
CA MET A 58 12.53 5.92 -14.44
C MET A 58 12.35 6.53 -15.83
N LYS A 59 12.39 7.85 -15.93
CA LYS A 59 12.28 8.58 -17.20
C LYS A 59 13.34 8.19 -18.21
N SER A 60 14.58 7.99 -17.75
CA SER A 60 15.75 7.68 -18.56
C SER A 60 16.01 6.18 -18.74
N LEU A 61 15.30 5.33 -18.00
CA LEU A 61 15.47 3.87 -18.12
C LEU A 61 15.04 3.40 -19.52
N ILE A 62 15.96 2.69 -20.18
CA ILE A 62 15.68 2.01 -21.46
C ILE A 62 15.49 0.52 -21.12
N PRO A 63 14.27 -0.02 -21.24
CA PRO A 63 14.02 -1.42 -20.96
C PRO A 63 14.62 -2.30 -22.06
N ASN A 64 15.18 -3.46 -21.67
CA ASN A 64 15.66 -4.46 -22.59
C ASN A 64 14.55 -5.38 -23.13
N GLU A 65 13.37 -5.35 -22.49
CA GLU A 65 12.21 -6.17 -22.82
C GLU A 65 10.96 -5.28 -22.88
N ASN A 66 9.98 -5.64 -23.71
CA ASN A 66 8.77 -4.86 -23.93
C ASN A 66 7.51 -5.74 -24.04
N ASP A 67 7.48 -6.86 -23.32
CA ASP A 67 6.43 -7.88 -23.33
C ASP A 67 5.82 -8.11 -21.93
N TYR A 68 5.82 -7.07 -21.10
CA TYR A 68 5.21 -7.12 -19.77
C TYR A 68 3.70 -6.90 -19.83
N ASP A 69 2.98 -7.53 -18.91
CA ASP A 69 1.53 -7.41 -18.81
C ASP A 69 1.10 -6.23 -17.94
N VAL A 70 1.68 -6.12 -16.72
CA VAL A 70 1.23 -5.18 -15.69
C VAL A 70 2.39 -4.45 -15.05
N PHE A 71 2.21 -3.14 -14.83
CA PHE A 71 3.12 -2.31 -14.05
C PHE A 71 2.46 -1.91 -12.73
N TYR A 72 3.00 -2.37 -11.60
CA TYR A 72 2.58 -2.01 -10.26
C TYR A 72 3.45 -0.89 -9.70
N HIS A 73 2.87 0.30 -9.56
CA HIS A 73 3.57 1.44 -9.00
C HIS A 73 3.21 1.64 -7.52
N LEU A 74 4.02 1.03 -6.63
CA LEU A 74 3.84 1.09 -5.17
C LEU A 74 4.83 2.06 -4.50
N ALA A 75 5.89 2.45 -5.21
CA ALA A 75 6.92 3.33 -4.67
C ALA A 75 6.40 4.76 -4.47
N TRP A 76 6.81 5.39 -3.37
CA TRP A 76 6.52 6.78 -3.04
C TRP A 76 7.54 7.30 -2.04
N ALA A 77 8.11 8.47 -2.25
CA ALA A 77 9.02 9.10 -1.31
C ALA A 77 8.26 9.94 -0.27
N GLY A 78 8.70 9.92 1.00
CA GLY A 78 8.12 10.77 2.04
C GLY A 78 6.71 10.38 2.47
N THR A 79 6.50 9.10 2.81
CA THR A 79 5.18 8.58 3.26
C THR A 79 4.91 8.83 4.74
N THR A 80 5.91 9.21 5.55
CA THR A 80 5.80 9.32 7.01
C THR A 80 6.48 10.58 7.55
N GLY A 81 6.08 11.01 8.73
CA GLY A 81 6.70 12.15 9.44
C GLY A 81 6.56 13.47 8.67
N ALA A 82 7.52 14.37 8.87
CA ALA A 82 7.52 15.71 8.29
C ALA A 82 7.54 15.73 6.75
N THR A 83 8.10 14.70 6.13
CA THR A 83 8.18 14.60 4.67
C THR A 83 6.81 14.40 3.99
N ARG A 84 5.76 14.08 4.76
CA ARG A 84 4.38 14.03 4.21
C ARG A 84 3.87 15.40 3.77
N ASP A 85 4.36 16.47 4.37
CA ASP A 85 3.95 17.84 4.06
C ASP A 85 5.07 18.65 3.39
N ASP A 86 6.16 18.00 2.96
CA ASP A 86 7.19 18.60 2.11
C ASP A 86 6.64 18.74 0.68
N ALA A 87 6.18 19.94 0.35
CA ALA A 87 5.49 20.22 -0.91
C ALA A 87 6.35 19.91 -2.14
N ASP A 88 7.66 20.21 -2.09
CA ASP A 88 8.57 19.97 -3.20
C ASP A 88 8.80 18.49 -3.44
N LEU A 89 8.98 17.71 -2.37
CA LEU A 89 9.10 16.27 -2.45
C LEU A 89 7.80 15.63 -2.98
N GLN A 90 6.65 16.09 -2.48
CA GLN A 90 5.36 15.55 -2.88
C GLN A 90 5.04 15.91 -4.34
N LEU A 91 5.42 17.07 -4.83
CA LEU A 91 5.31 17.42 -6.25
C LEU A 91 6.16 16.51 -7.14
N LYS A 92 7.40 16.22 -6.75
CA LYS A 92 8.27 15.27 -7.47
C LYS A 92 7.67 13.88 -7.58
N ASN A 93 6.97 13.41 -6.55
CA ASN A 93 6.29 12.11 -6.60
C ASN A 93 5.21 12.06 -7.69
N ILE A 94 4.52 13.17 -7.98
CA ILE A 94 3.57 13.25 -9.10
C ILE A 94 4.32 13.06 -10.42
N GLU A 95 5.45 13.75 -10.61
CA GLU A 95 6.30 13.60 -11.80
C GLU A 95 6.78 12.15 -11.95
N TYR A 96 7.26 11.54 -10.87
CA TYR A 96 7.70 10.13 -10.87
C TYR A 96 6.57 9.15 -11.22
N ALA A 97 5.35 9.39 -10.76
CA ALA A 97 4.21 8.56 -11.12
C ALA A 97 3.89 8.69 -12.63
N LEU A 98 4.02 9.89 -13.21
CA LEU A 98 3.87 10.11 -14.64
C LEU A 98 5.00 9.45 -15.45
N ASP A 99 6.23 9.48 -14.97
CA ASP A 99 7.37 8.80 -15.59
C ASP A 99 7.24 7.27 -15.52
N ALA A 100 6.64 6.74 -14.43
CA ALA A 100 6.30 5.33 -14.31
C ALA A 100 5.30 4.87 -15.39
N VAL A 101 4.31 5.69 -15.73
CA VAL A 101 3.36 5.39 -16.83
C VAL A 101 4.09 5.35 -18.19
N GLU A 102 5.02 6.30 -18.45
CA GLU A 102 5.82 6.27 -19.69
C GLU A 102 6.71 5.00 -19.76
N LEU A 103 7.31 4.65 -18.63
CA LEU A 103 8.12 3.44 -18.55
C LEU A 103 7.27 2.18 -18.76
N ALA A 104 6.07 2.12 -18.17
CA ALA A 104 5.13 1.03 -18.40
C ALA A 104 4.81 0.86 -19.89
N LYS A 105 4.62 1.96 -20.61
CA LYS A 105 4.42 1.93 -22.08
C LYS A 105 5.63 1.38 -22.82
N LYS A 106 6.83 1.85 -22.47
CA LYS A 106 8.08 1.37 -23.08
C LYS A 106 8.34 -0.13 -22.79
N MET A 107 7.88 -0.62 -21.64
CA MET A 107 7.96 -2.03 -21.26
C MET A 107 6.83 -2.89 -21.83
N GLY A 108 5.92 -2.32 -22.64
CA GLY A 108 4.84 -3.05 -23.28
C GLY A 108 3.68 -3.41 -22.36
N CYS A 109 3.61 -2.84 -21.15
CA CYS A 109 2.54 -3.15 -20.20
C CYS A 109 1.17 -2.77 -20.77
N ARG A 110 0.21 -3.69 -20.67
CA ARG A 110 -1.18 -3.43 -21.05
C ARG A 110 -1.94 -2.69 -19.97
N LYS A 111 -1.54 -2.84 -18.68
CA LYS A 111 -2.20 -2.23 -17.52
C LYS A 111 -1.21 -1.58 -16.58
N PHE A 112 -1.56 -0.40 -16.08
CA PHE A 112 -0.85 0.31 -15.03
C PHE A 112 -1.72 0.36 -13.76
N ILE A 113 -1.18 -0.10 -12.64
CA ILE A 113 -1.83 -0.07 -11.34
C ILE A 113 -1.03 0.83 -10.43
N GLY A 114 -1.59 1.98 -10.09
CA GLY A 114 -1.01 2.91 -9.13
C GLY A 114 -1.67 2.78 -7.75
N THR A 115 -0.87 3.04 -6.70
CA THR A 115 -1.39 3.01 -5.33
C THR A 115 -1.66 4.41 -4.80
N GLY A 116 -2.92 4.65 -4.48
CA GLY A 116 -3.43 5.80 -3.76
C GLY A 116 -3.41 5.58 -2.24
N SER A 117 -4.13 6.43 -1.53
CA SER A 117 -4.21 6.40 -0.06
C SER A 117 -5.56 6.92 0.43
N GLN A 118 -5.99 6.47 1.60
CA GLN A 118 -7.11 7.07 2.33
C GLN A 118 -6.89 8.58 2.58
N ALA A 119 -5.64 9.05 2.60
CA ALA A 119 -5.33 10.46 2.78
C ALA A 119 -5.87 11.38 1.66
N GLU A 120 -6.25 10.82 0.52
CA GLU A 120 -6.90 11.55 -0.58
C GLU A 120 -8.30 12.04 -0.21
N TYR A 121 -8.99 11.34 0.72
CA TYR A 121 -10.35 11.69 1.12
C TYR A 121 -10.42 12.81 2.17
N GLY A 122 -9.41 12.90 3.04
CA GLY A 122 -9.47 13.74 4.24
C GLY A 122 -10.21 13.03 5.38
N LEU A 123 -11.02 13.79 6.14
CA LEU A 123 -11.81 13.23 7.24
C LEU A 123 -13.17 12.73 6.73
N SER A 124 -13.61 11.58 7.24
CA SER A 124 -14.93 11.00 6.97
C SER A 124 -15.47 10.35 8.24
N ASP A 125 -16.78 10.30 8.37
CA ASP A 125 -17.53 9.58 9.41
C ASP A 125 -18.29 8.37 8.82
N LYS A 126 -18.05 8.05 7.55
CA LYS A 126 -18.68 6.95 6.81
C LYS A 126 -17.64 6.09 6.10
N PRO A 127 -17.99 4.84 5.75
CA PRO A 127 -17.13 4.01 4.91
C PRO A 127 -16.73 4.75 3.61
N LEU A 128 -15.46 4.62 3.26
CA LEU A 128 -14.88 5.25 2.08
C LEU A 128 -15.17 4.42 0.84
N THR A 129 -15.84 5.02 -0.13
CA THR A 129 -16.10 4.45 -1.46
C THR A 129 -15.22 5.12 -2.51
N PRO A 130 -15.08 4.57 -3.73
CA PRO A 130 -14.42 5.25 -4.84
C PRO A 130 -14.99 6.65 -5.11
N ASP A 131 -16.29 6.83 -4.90
CA ASP A 131 -17.05 8.07 -5.19
C ASP A 131 -17.14 9.04 -4.01
N THR A 132 -16.62 8.66 -2.83
CA THR A 132 -16.55 9.57 -1.69
C THR A 132 -15.77 10.83 -2.07
N PRO A 133 -16.31 12.05 -1.84
CA PRO A 133 -15.62 13.29 -2.16
C PRO A 133 -14.24 13.38 -1.51
N THR A 134 -13.25 13.88 -2.25
CA THR A 134 -11.85 13.96 -1.83
C THR A 134 -11.50 15.38 -1.37
N PHE A 135 -11.10 15.52 -0.09
CA PHE A 135 -10.68 16.77 0.53
C PHE A 135 -9.40 16.58 1.35
N PRO A 136 -8.27 16.26 0.68
CA PRO A 136 -7.01 16.00 1.38
C PRO A 136 -6.52 17.25 2.12
N PHE A 137 -5.99 17.07 3.35
CA PHE A 137 -5.44 18.14 4.16
C PHE A 137 -3.92 18.01 4.41
N THR A 138 -3.27 16.97 3.83
CA THR A 138 -1.82 16.80 3.87
C THR A 138 -1.24 16.91 2.47
N GLY A 139 0.01 17.38 2.34
CA GLY A 139 0.73 17.42 1.08
C GLY A 139 0.78 16.05 0.38
N TYR A 140 0.99 14.99 1.16
CA TYR A 140 0.94 13.60 0.71
C TYR A 140 -0.43 13.23 0.09
N GLY A 141 -1.52 13.54 0.77
CA GLY A 141 -2.88 13.24 0.27
C GLY A 141 -3.20 14.02 -1.01
N MET A 142 -2.83 15.32 -1.06
CA MET A 142 -2.99 16.16 -2.24
C MET A 142 -2.21 15.60 -3.44
N ALA A 143 -0.95 15.21 -3.21
CA ALA A 143 -0.10 14.66 -4.26
C ALA A 143 -0.57 13.29 -4.75
N LYS A 144 -1.04 12.41 -3.85
CA LYS A 144 -1.63 11.11 -4.23
C LYS A 144 -2.87 11.29 -5.09
N LEU A 145 -3.77 12.20 -4.71
CA LEU A 145 -4.96 12.52 -5.50
C LEU A 145 -4.59 13.06 -6.89
N ALA A 146 -3.68 14.03 -6.94
CA ALA A 146 -3.20 14.61 -8.21
C ALA A 146 -2.53 13.53 -9.10
N ALA A 147 -1.67 12.69 -8.52
CA ALA A 147 -1.02 11.61 -9.25
C ALA A 147 -2.05 10.62 -9.83
N GLY A 148 -3.07 10.22 -9.05
CA GLY A 148 -4.12 9.34 -9.53
C GLY A 148 -4.86 9.90 -10.73
N GLN A 149 -5.24 11.18 -10.68
CA GLN A 149 -5.96 11.84 -11.77
C GLN A 149 -5.07 12.02 -13.01
N LEU A 150 -3.83 12.46 -12.84
CA LEU A 150 -2.92 12.74 -13.97
C LEU A 150 -2.40 11.45 -14.63
N THR A 151 -2.10 10.41 -13.86
CA THR A 151 -1.70 9.12 -14.42
C THR A 151 -2.85 8.45 -15.17
N LYS A 152 -4.10 8.58 -14.71
CA LYS A 152 -5.29 8.14 -15.45
C LYS A 152 -5.37 8.79 -16.83
N LEU A 153 -5.24 10.13 -16.91
CA LEU A 153 -5.25 10.86 -18.16
C LEU A 153 -4.11 10.42 -19.09
N LYS A 154 -2.92 10.19 -18.51
CA LYS A 154 -1.74 9.77 -19.27
C LYS A 154 -1.89 8.35 -19.81
N CYS A 155 -2.38 7.41 -18.99
CA CYS A 155 -2.67 6.03 -19.42
C CYS A 155 -3.66 6.01 -20.59
N ARG A 156 -4.76 6.78 -20.48
CA ARG A 156 -5.75 6.94 -21.56
C ARG A 156 -5.10 7.41 -22.88
N LYS A 157 -4.24 8.45 -22.79
CA LYS A 157 -3.52 8.97 -23.96
C LYS A 157 -2.59 7.93 -24.60
N LEU A 158 -1.97 7.07 -23.79
CA LEU A 158 -1.01 6.07 -24.25
C LEU A 158 -1.65 4.71 -24.59
N GLY A 159 -2.97 4.57 -24.40
CA GLY A 159 -3.68 3.31 -24.64
C GLY A 159 -3.24 2.20 -23.68
N ILE A 160 -3.08 2.52 -22.39
CA ILE A 160 -2.79 1.59 -21.30
C ILE A 160 -3.99 1.56 -20.38
N ASP A 161 -4.45 0.38 -19.98
CA ASP A 161 -5.49 0.21 -18.97
C ASP A 161 -4.99 0.73 -17.62
N PHE A 162 -5.90 1.30 -16.84
CA PHE A 162 -5.55 1.99 -15.60
C PHE A 162 -6.42 1.53 -14.44
N SER A 163 -5.78 1.33 -13.28
CA SER A 163 -6.47 1.20 -12.00
C SER A 163 -5.74 1.99 -10.91
N TRP A 164 -6.49 2.66 -10.05
CA TRP A 164 -5.98 3.40 -8.90
C TRP A 164 -6.52 2.80 -7.60
N VAL A 165 -5.64 2.29 -6.76
CA VAL A 165 -6.02 1.55 -5.55
C VAL A 165 -5.72 2.42 -4.32
N ARG A 166 -6.76 3.02 -3.74
CA ARG A 166 -6.67 3.81 -2.50
C ARG A 166 -6.56 2.87 -1.31
N ILE A 167 -5.34 2.69 -0.85
CA ILE A 167 -5.03 1.80 0.27
C ILE A 167 -5.39 2.51 1.58
N LEU A 168 -6.13 1.82 2.47
CA LEU A 168 -6.47 2.34 3.78
C LEU A 168 -5.34 2.04 4.78
N SER A 169 -5.46 0.97 5.55
CA SER A 169 -4.45 0.63 6.54
C SER A 169 -4.05 -0.85 6.39
N VAL A 170 -2.90 -1.06 5.80
CA VAL A 170 -2.33 -2.41 5.59
C VAL A 170 -1.21 -2.64 6.58
N TYR A 171 -1.15 -3.84 7.15
CA TYR A 171 -0.09 -4.27 8.05
C TYR A 171 0.59 -5.57 7.57
N GLY A 172 1.88 -5.74 7.91
CA GLY A 172 2.63 -6.94 7.53
C GLY A 172 4.08 -6.95 7.98
N LYS A 173 4.80 -8.01 7.62
CA LYS A 173 6.16 -8.31 8.10
C LYS A 173 7.18 -7.18 7.90
N TYR A 174 7.08 -6.45 6.80
CA TYR A 174 8.05 -5.42 6.42
C TYR A 174 7.54 -3.99 6.67
N ASP A 175 6.63 -3.83 7.62
CA ASP A 175 6.14 -2.53 8.04
C ASP A 175 7.27 -1.67 8.64
N PRO A 176 7.16 -0.34 8.55
CA PRO A 176 8.06 0.55 9.25
C PRO A 176 8.05 0.28 10.77
N GLU A 177 9.23 0.31 11.40
CA GLU A 177 9.39 0.07 12.86
C GLU A 177 8.47 0.95 13.73
N LYS A 178 8.15 2.16 13.24
CA LYS A 178 7.27 3.11 13.93
C LYS A 178 5.78 2.94 13.58
N SER A 179 5.39 1.92 12.78
CA SER A 179 3.97 1.64 12.59
C SER A 179 3.34 1.20 13.92
N VAL A 180 2.06 1.48 14.09
CA VAL A 180 1.36 1.16 15.35
C VAL A 180 1.41 -0.32 15.68
N ILE A 181 1.20 -1.18 14.66
CA ILE A 181 1.22 -2.64 14.83
C ILE A 181 2.62 -3.14 15.16
N LYS A 182 3.63 -2.77 14.35
CA LYS A 182 5.02 -3.23 14.54
C LYS A 182 5.56 -2.77 15.90
N SER A 183 5.34 -1.50 16.27
CA SER A 183 5.77 -0.96 17.54
C SER A 183 5.07 -1.60 18.74
N ALA A 184 3.77 -1.95 18.61
CA ALA A 184 3.05 -2.67 19.66
C ALA A 184 3.59 -4.09 19.84
N ILE A 185 3.81 -4.83 18.75
CA ILE A 185 4.40 -6.17 18.78
C ILE A 185 5.78 -6.13 19.45
N ASP A 186 6.65 -5.22 19.00
CA ASP A 186 8.02 -5.09 19.55
C ASP A 186 8.01 -4.85 21.05
N LYS A 187 7.26 -3.86 21.53
CA LYS A 187 7.18 -3.55 22.95
C LYS A 187 6.60 -4.69 23.77
N PHE A 188 5.51 -5.30 23.31
CA PHE A 188 4.83 -6.33 24.08
C PHE A 188 5.61 -7.65 24.13
N THR A 189 6.34 -8.01 23.09
CA THR A 189 7.24 -9.17 23.12
C THR A 189 8.39 -9.00 24.11
N HIS A 190 8.83 -7.76 24.36
CA HIS A 190 9.85 -7.44 25.37
C HIS A 190 9.27 -7.10 26.75
N ASN A 191 7.96 -7.23 26.95
CA ASN A 191 7.26 -6.82 28.18
C ASN A 191 7.48 -5.34 28.56
N GLU A 192 7.59 -4.49 27.55
CA GLU A 192 7.75 -3.05 27.75
C GLU A 192 6.41 -2.34 27.82
N ARG A 193 6.29 -1.33 28.71
CA ARG A 193 5.13 -0.44 28.77
C ARG A 193 4.97 0.30 27.44
N ALA A 194 3.74 0.34 26.89
CA ALA A 194 3.44 0.99 25.64
C ALA A 194 2.32 2.02 25.78
N GLY A 195 2.63 3.28 25.40
CA GLY A 195 1.66 4.38 25.38
C GLY A 195 0.96 4.50 24.03
N PHE A 196 -0.36 4.66 24.09
CA PHE A 196 -1.23 4.86 22.92
C PHE A 196 -2.18 6.05 23.14
N SER A 197 -2.88 6.47 22.08
CA SER A 197 -4.06 7.33 22.24
C SER A 197 -5.13 6.60 23.04
N LYS A 198 -6.28 7.23 23.30
CA LYS A 198 -7.40 6.54 23.98
C LYS A 198 -7.88 5.29 23.25
N GLY A 199 -7.53 5.14 21.95
CA GLY A 199 -7.87 3.97 21.15
C GLY A 199 -9.34 3.90 20.72
N GLU A 200 -10.08 5.01 20.81
CA GLU A 200 -11.51 5.09 20.48
C GLU A 200 -11.78 5.17 18.97
N GLN A 201 -10.75 5.55 18.17
CA GLN A 201 -10.90 5.64 16.72
C GLN A 201 -11.17 4.26 16.11
N LEU A 202 -12.17 4.21 15.23
CA LEU A 202 -12.50 3.02 14.46
C LEU A 202 -11.51 2.87 13.31
N TRP A 203 -10.90 1.70 13.18
CA TRP A 203 -9.83 1.45 12.23
C TRP A 203 -10.01 0.15 11.48
N ASP A 204 -9.79 0.19 10.16
CA ASP A 204 -9.86 -0.95 9.26
C ASP A 204 -8.43 -1.41 8.91
N PHE A 205 -8.01 -2.54 9.49
CA PHE A 205 -6.71 -3.14 9.17
C PHE A 205 -6.86 -4.32 8.21
N LEU A 206 -6.06 -4.30 7.14
CA LEU A 206 -5.96 -5.39 6.16
C LEU A 206 -4.57 -6.01 6.20
N ASN A 207 -4.49 -7.34 6.16
CA ASN A 207 -3.20 -8.05 6.04
C ASN A 207 -2.56 -7.78 4.67
N ALA A 208 -1.23 -7.63 4.62
CA ALA A 208 -0.48 -7.36 3.38
C ALA A 208 -0.63 -8.49 2.34
N LYS A 209 -0.84 -9.73 2.74
CA LYS A 209 -1.09 -10.85 1.81
C LYS A 209 -2.45 -10.71 1.11
N ASP A 210 -3.49 -10.28 1.84
CA ASP A 210 -4.80 -9.99 1.24
C ASP A 210 -4.71 -8.75 0.32
N ALA A 211 -3.96 -7.71 0.72
CA ALA A 211 -3.71 -6.57 -0.16
C ALA A 211 -2.99 -6.96 -1.45
N ALA A 212 -2.02 -7.86 -1.36
CA ALA A 212 -1.32 -8.43 -2.51
C ALA A 212 -2.26 -9.25 -3.42
N ASN A 213 -3.16 -10.05 -2.82
CA ASN A 213 -4.15 -10.80 -3.57
C ASN A 213 -5.11 -9.86 -4.32
N ALA A 214 -5.57 -8.78 -3.70
CA ALA A 214 -6.39 -7.76 -4.37
C ALA A 214 -5.66 -7.14 -5.57
N LEU A 215 -4.40 -6.73 -5.39
CA LEU A 215 -3.59 -6.15 -6.47
C LEU A 215 -3.36 -7.15 -7.61
N TYR A 216 -3.13 -8.43 -7.30
CA TYR A 216 -3.02 -9.49 -8.30
C TYR A 216 -4.32 -9.66 -9.10
N LEU A 217 -5.45 -9.73 -8.43
CA LEU A 217 -6.77 -9.86 -9.08
C LEU A 217 -7.06 -8.65 -9.99
N ILE A 218 -6.81 -7.43 -9.54
CA ILE A 218 -6.92 -6.20 -10.36
C ILE A 218 -5.99 -6.29 -11.58
N GLY A 219 -4.79 -6.84 -11.43
CA GLY A 219 -3.84 -7.03 -12.52
C GLY A 219 -4.29 -8.07 -13.55
N CYS A 220 -5.03 -9.09 -13.13
CA CYS A 220 -5.61 -10.11 -14.01
C CYS A 220 -6.88 -9.64 -14.71
N ASP A 221 -7.62 -8.70 -14.13
CA ASP A 221 -8.84 -8.18 -14.69
C ASP A 221 -8.57 -7.41 -15.99
N SER A 222 -9.33 -7.74 -17.03
CA SER A 222 -9.28 -7.10 -18.36
C SER A 222 -10.59 -6.41 -18.76
N GLU A 223 -11.61 -6.48 -17.91
CA GLU A 223 -12.94 -5.95 -18.21
C GLU A 223 -13.11 -4.53 -17.68
N HIS A 224 -12.49 -4.22 -16.52
CA HIS A 224 -12.63 -2.94 -15.86
C HIS A 224 -11.39 -2.06 -16.05
N ASN A 225 -11.57 -0.98 -16.81
CA ASN A 225 -10.55 0.03 -17.05
C ASN A 225 -10.92 1.36 -16.38
N GLU A 226 -9.91 2.17 -16.08
CA GLU A 226 -10.02 3.48 -15.41
C GLU A 226 -10.67 3.41 -14.01
N SER A 227 -10.60 2.26 -13.37
CA SER A 227 -11.24 1.99 -12.10
C SER A 227 -10.47 2.61 -10.93
N VAL A 228 -11.22 3.05 -9.92
CA VAL A 228 -10.69 3.43 -8.61
C VAL A 228 -11.27 2.46 -7.59
N TYR A 229 -10.42 1.92 -6.71
CA TYR A 229 -10.83 1.00 -5.66
C TYR A 229 -10.40 1.49 -4.29
N CYS A 230 -11.24 1.28 -3.27
CA CYS A 230 -10.84 1.33 -1.87
C CYS A 230 -10.34 -0.04 -1.44
N LEU A 231 -9.17 -0.11 -0.83
CA LEU A 231 -8.57 -1.35 -0.36
C LEU A 231 -8.41 -1.34 1.16
N GLY A 232 -9.19 -2.16 1.83
CA GLY A 232 -9.23 -2.42 3.26
C GLY A 232 -9.85 -3.79 3.52
N SER A 233 -10.11 -4.12 4.78
CA SER A 233 -10.81 -5.35 5.13
C SER A 233 -12.34 -5.26 4.99
N GLY A 234 -12.86 -4.03 4.88
CA GLY A 234 -14.30 -3.75 4.89
C GLY A 234 -14.92 -3.77 6.29
N LYS A 235 -14.10 -3.96 7.33
CA LYS A 235 -14.55 -4.00 8.73
C LYS A 235 -13.65 -3.12 9.59
N SER A 236 -14.25 -2.32 10.47
CA SER A 236 -13.53 -1.51 11.43
C SER A 236 -13.88 -1.90 12.86
N ALA A 237 -12.90 -1.75 13.76
CA ALA A 237 -13.07 -1.89 15.20
C ALA A 237 -12.31 -0.77 15.92
N PRO A 238 -12.59 -0.49 17.21
CA PRO A 238 -11.80 0.44 17.99
C PRO A 238 -10.32 0.05 18.00
N LEU A 239 -9.40 1.01 17.80
CA LEU A 239 -7.97 0.74 17.81
C LEU A 239 -7.53 0.04 19.11
N ARG A 240 -8.21 0.34 20.22
CA ARG A 240 -7.98 -0.32 21.51
C ARG A 240 -8.10 -1.84 21.42
N GLU A 241 -9.12 -2.36 20.76
CA GLU A 241 -9.34 -3.80 20.62
C GLU A 241 -8.21 -4.48 19.85
N TYR A 242 -7.68 -3.84 18.82
CA TYR A 242 -6.51 -4.33 18.08
C TYR A 242 -5.25 -4.37 18.97
N ILE A 243 -5.01 -3.34 19.76
CA ILE A 243 -3.85 -3.26 20.67
C ILE A 243 -3.97 -4.31 21.78
N GLU A 244 -5.15 -4.49 22.37
CA GLU A 244 -5.42 -5.51 23.39
C GLU A 244 -5.23 -6.94 22.81
N THR A 245 -5.63 -7.15 21.56
CA THR A 245 -5.41 -8.41 20.84
C THR A 245 -3.91 -8.69 20.67
N ILE A 246 -3.13 -7.73 20.22
CA ILE A 246 -1.67 -7.88 20.10
C ILE A 246 -1.04 -8.18 21.46
N HIS A 247 -1.40 -7.44 22.50
CA HIS A 247 -0.89 -7.64 23.87
C HIS A 247 -1.14 -9.06 24.36
N LYS A 248 -2.38 -9.56 24.17
CA LYS A 248 -2.78 -10.93 24.52
C LYS A 248 -1.97 -11.98 23.77
N LEU A 249 -1.79 -11.80 22.44
CA LEU A 249 -1.06 -12.74 21.60
C LEU A 249 0.44 -12.77 21.92
N CYS A 250 1.04 -11.64 22.25
CA CYS A 250 2.41 -11.55 22.75
C CYS A 250 2.58 -12.14 24.16
N LYS A 251 1.48 -12.51 24.84
CA LYS A 251 1.49 -12.97 26.25
C LYS A 251 2.21 -11.98 27.17
N SER A 252 2.15 -10.70 26.86
CA SER A 252 2.82 -9.66 27.61
C SER A 252 2.18 -9.48 28.99
N ARG A 253 3.01 -9.12 29.97
CA ARG A 253 2.58 -8.72 31.31
C ARG A 253 2.74 -7.21 31.56
N SER A 254 3.18 -6.48 30.51
CA SER A 254 3.36 -5.04 30.59
C SER A 254 2.03 -4.30 30.66
N GLU A 255 2.09 -3.06 31.11
CA GLU A 255 0.94 -2.17 31.13
C GLU A 255 0.68 -1.57 29.73
N ILE A 256 -0.58 -1.49 29.33
CA ILE A 256 -1.02 -0.72 28.16
C ILE A 256 -1.50 0.65 28.64
N ASP A 257 -0.79 1.71 28.25
CA ASP A 257 -1.08 3.08 28.72
C ASP A 257 -1.94 3.81 27.68
N PHE A 258 -3.25 3.57 27.73
CA PHE A 258 -4.19 4.27 26.87
C PHE A 258 -4.44 5.71 27.35
N GLY A 259 -4.34 6.65 26.42
CA GLY A 259 -4.46 8.09 26.67
C GLY A 259 -3.13 8.80 26.92
N ALA A 260 -2.01 8.07 26.96
CA ALA A 260 -0.67 8.65 27.08
C ALA A 260 -0.27 9.52 25.88
N VAL A 261 -0.83 9.22 24.70
CA VAL A 261 -0.60 9.99 23.48
C VAL A 261 -1.86 10.78 23.13
N PRO A 262 -1.81 12.13 23.07
CA PRO A 262 -2.98 12.92 22.70
C PRO A 262 -3.35 12.72 21.23
N TYR A 263 -4.63 12.87 20.90
CA TYR A 263 -5.07 12.93 19.51
C TYR A 263 -4.51 14.16 18.81
N SER A 264 -4.13 14.01 17.55
CA SER A 264 -3.75 15.14 16.71
C SER A 264 -4.97 16.01 16.36
N LYS A 265 -4.74 17.28 15.97
CA LYS A 265 -5.82 18.21 15.60
C LYS A 265 -6.73 17.65 14.49
N ASN A 266 -6.16 16.92 13.54
CA ASN A 266 -6.87 16.33 12.40
C ASN A 266 -6.84 14.79 12.51
N GLN A 267 -7.11 14.27 13.72
CA GLN A 267 -7.15 12.83 13.95
C GLN A 267 -8.28 12.20 13.13
N VAL A 268 -7.94 11.21 12.31
CA VAL A 268 -8.94 10.35 11.68
C VAL A 268 -9.57 9.49 12.77
N MET A 269 -10.86 9.70 13.05
CA MET A 269 -11.59 8.95 14.07
C MET A 269 -12.38 7.77 13.49
N PHE A 270 -12.61 7.77 12.19
CA PHE A 270 -13.28 6.69 11.48
C PHE A 270 -12.53 6.37 10.18
N LEU A 271 -12.10 5.13 10.03
CA LEU A 271 -11.47 4.61 8.83
C LEU A 271 -12.03 3.23 8.51
N GLN A 272 -12.78 3.11 7.43
CA GLN A 272 -13.30 1.84 6.91
C GLN A 272 -13.41 1.93 5.39
N ALA A 273 -12.99 0.89 4.69
CA ALA A 273 -13.20 0.76 3.25
C ALA A 273 -14.59 0.17 2.96
N ASP A 274 -15.27 0.71 1.98
CA ASP A 274 -16.28 -0.03 1.24
C ASP A 274 -15.57 -0.73 0.08
N ILE A 275 -15.44 -2.04 0.17
CA ILE A 275 -14.76 -2.87 -0.81
C ILE A 275 -15.71 -3.45 -1.87
N SER A 276 -16.99 -3.05 -1.89
CA SER A 276 -18.01 -3.66 -2.75
C SER A 276 -17.65 -3.57 -4.23
N ALA A 277 -17.15 -2.43 -4.71
CA ALA A 277 -16.71 -2.27 -6.09
C ALA A 277 -15.59 -3.26 -6.42
N LEU A 278 -14.57 -3.36 -5.58
CA LEU A 278 -13.45 -4.28 -5.75
C LEU A 278 -13.91 -5.75 -5.74
N THR A 279 -14.82 -6.11 -4.81
CA THR A 279 -15.39 -7.46 -4.72
C THR A 279 -16.19 -7.81 -5.98
N ASN A 280 -17.05 -6.89 -6.44
CA ASN A 280 -17.91 -7.13 -7.61
C ASN A 280 -17.09 -7.31 -8.88
N ASP A 281 -16.07 -6.47 -9.08
CA ASP A 281 -15.28 -6.46 -10.31
C ASP A 281 -14.26 -7.62 -10.36
N THR A 282 -13.71 -8.03 -9.20
CA THR A 282 -12.56 -8.95 -9.16
C THR A 282 -12.78 -10.23 -8.37
N GLY A 283 -13.87 -10.34 -7.64
CA GLY A 283 -14.12 -11.44 -6.70
C GLY A 283 -13.28 -11.36 -5.43
N PHE A 284 -12.59 -10.24 -5.16
CA PHE A 284 -11.76 -10.10 -3.97
C PHE A 284 -12.57 -10.19 -2.68
N ILE A 285 -12.12 -11.03 -1.77
CA ILE A 285 -12.62 -11.14 -0.39
C ILE A 285 -11.41 -11.28 0.53
N PRO A 286 -11.27 -10.45 1.59
CA PRO A 286 -10.24 -10.63 2.60
C PRO A 286 -10.41 -11.97 3.32
N THR A 287 -9.32 -12.71 3.48
CA THR A 287 -9.33 -14.07 4.06
C THR A 287 -8.58 -14.19 5.38
N ILE A 288 -7.68 -13.23 5.66
CA ILE A 288 -6.83 -13.28 6.86
C ILE A 288 -7.39 -12.35 7.92
N GLY A 289 -7.95 -12.94 9.00
CA GLY A 289 -8.41 -12.19 10.17
C GLY A 289 -7.23 -11.50 10.89
N PHE A 290 -7.52 -10.42 11.63
CA PHE A 290 -6.47 -9.64 12.31
C PHE A 290 -5.67 -10.51 13.29
N GLU A 291 -6.36 -11.32 14.12
CA GLU A 291 -5.71 -12.20 15.10
C GLU A 291 -4.75 -13.20 14.43
N ASP A 292 -5.16 -13.81 13.32
CA ASP A 292 -4.33 -14.78 12.59
C ASP A 292 -3.15 -14.10 11.90
N GLY A 293 -3.38 -12.92 11.32
CA GLY A 293 -2.30 -12.13 10.75
C GLY A 293 -1.25 -11.66 11.77
N ILE A 294 -1.66 -11.38 13.02
CA ILE A 294 -0.70 -11.08 14.10
C ILE A 294 0.07 -12.32 14.53
N LYS A 295 -0.59 -13.50 14.65
CA LYS A 295 0.12 -14.77 14.94
C LYS A 295 1.23 -15.03 13.93
N GLU A 296 0.95 -14.84 12.63
CA GLU A 296 1.96 -14.98 11.57
C GLU A 296 3.14 -14.01 11.69
N LEU A 297 2.95 -12.85 12.33
CA LEU A 297 4.04 -11.88 12.55
C LEU A 297 4.88 -12.19 13.79
N LEU A 298 4.35 -13.03 14.70
CA LEU A 298 5.04 -13.47 15.92
C LEU A 298 5.89 -14.74 15.71
N ASP A 299 5.59 -15.52 14.64
CA ASP A 299 6.35 -16.68 14.20
C ASP A 299 7.62 -16.27 13.43
#